data_a970d747400184a0d1f336ace4031170
#
_entry.id   a970d747400184a0d1f336ace4031170
#
_cell.length_a   1.000
_cell.length_b   1.000
_cell.length_c   1.000
_cell.angle_alpha   90.00
_cell.angle_beta   90.00
_cell.angle_gamma   90.00
#
_symmetry.space_group_name_H-M   'P 1'
#
loop_
_entity.id
_entity.type
_entity.pdbx_description
1 polymer ?
#
loop_
_entity_poly.entity_id
_entity_poly.type
_entity_poly.pdbx_seq_one_letter_code
_entity_poly.pdbx_strand_id
1 'polypeptide(L)'
;DMGYMEGGIVTLTGREKEIIIINGLNYYVQDIESVVNEIDEIIPSFTTAVSVAGNGGTEEILVVFSPEDDRVFDSEEALRALTGRIRKRILEQSGLYAKFIVPERKDQSIRTEIGKKQRSKYRKHFEEGLYDEVLCKTGVLKDKTYLSQQRWIPVKLQGCGQVPSVVRN
;
A
#
# COMPACT_ATOMS: atom_id res chain seq x y z
N ASP A 1 -0.19 -17.60 -10.77
CA ASP A 1 0.18 -18.29 -9.53
C ASP A 1 1.58 -18.83 -9.68
N MET A 2 2.39 -18.80 -8.63
CA MET A 2 3.75 -19.34 -8.55
C MET A 2 3.72 -20.65 -7.78
N GLY A 3 4.61 -21.55 -8.11
CA GLY A 3 4.73 -22.84 -7.46
C GLY A 3 5.95 -23.61 -7.96
N TYR A 4 6.23 -24.72 -7.31
CA TYR A 4 7.27 -25.65 -7.77
C TYR A 4 6.71 -27.08 -7.85
N MET A 5 7.38 -27.90 -8.62
CA MET A 5 7.03 -29.31 -8.78
C MET A 5 8.18 -30.16 -8.25
N GLU A 6 7.87 -31.07 -7.33
CA GLU A 6 8.79 -32.04 -6.78
C GLU A 6 8.11 -33.40 -6.69
N GLY A 7 8.76 -34.44 -7.20
CA GLY A 7 8.21 -35.81 -7.17
C GLY A 7 6.84 -35.99 -7.83
N GLY A 8 6.48 -35.14 -8.82
CA GLY A 8 5.16 -35.14 -9.46
C GLY A 8 4.04 -34.41 -8.68
N ILE A 9 4.39 -33.79 -7.55
CA ILE A 9 3.46 -32.99 -6.74
C ILE A 9 3.70 -31.50 -7.06
N VAL A 10 2.62 -30.78 -7.40
CA VAL A 10 2.66 -29.34 -7.60
C VAL A 10 2.33 -28.64 -6.29
N THR A 11 3.27 -27.86 -5.76
CA THR A 11 3.07 -27.01 -4.59
C THR A 11 2.92 -25.56 -5.03
N LEU A 12 1.75 -24.95 -4.77
CA LEU A 12 1.53 -23.52 -5.03
C LEU A 12 2.13 -22.71 -3.88
N THR A 13 3.00 -21.75 -4.21
CA THR A 13 3.68 -20.92 -3.21
C THR A 13 3.09 -19.51 -3.09
N GLY A 14 2.27 -19.08 -4.05
CA GLY A 14 1.62 -17.76 -4.02
C GLY A 14 1.30 -17.23 -5.41
N ARG A 15 1.08 -15.92 -5.48
CA ARG A 15 0.84 -15.19 -6.73
C ARG A 15 1.92 -14.15 -6.91
N GLU A 16 2.51 -14.08 -8.09
CA GLU A 16 3.52 -13.08 -8.46
C GLU A 16 3.06 -11.64 -8.19
N LYS A 17 1.78 -11.34 -8.46
CA LYS A 17 1.17 -10.02 -8.22
C LYS A 17 0.89 -9.70 -6.74
N GLU A 18 1.15 -10.63 -5.84
CA GLU A 18 0.97 -10.50 -4.38
C GLU A 18 2.32 -10.50 -3.64
N ILE A 19 3.41 -10.24 -4.38
CA ILE A 19 4.76 -10.07 -3.86
C ILE A 19 5.11 -8.59 -3.92
N ILE A 20 5.74 -8.09 -2.86
CA ILE A 20 6.36 -6.77 -2.78
C ILE A 20 7.88 -6.97 -2.81
N ILE A 21 8.59 -6.23 -3.65
CA ILE A 21 10.06 -6.33 -3.74
C ILE A 21 10.66 -5.11 -3.05
N ILE A 22 11.31 -5.33 -1.91
CA ILE A 22 12.00 -4.28 -1.15
C ILE A 22 13.46 -4.66 -0.97
N ASN A 23 14.37 -3.80 -1.42
CA ASN A 23 15.82 -4.03 -1.36
C ASN A 23 16.26 -5.38 -1.97
N GLY A 24 15.57 -5.82 -3.04
CA GLY A 24 15.85 -7.08 -3.72
C GLY A 24 15.33 -8.34 -3.02
N LEU A 25 14.61 -8.20 -1.92
CA LEU A 25 13.94 -9.30 -1.20
C LEU A 25 12.44 -9.34 -1.52
N ASN A 26 11.90 -10.55 -1.64
CA ASN A 26 10.50 -10.80 -1.92
C ASN A 26 9.72 -10.98 -0.60
N TYR A 27 8.64 -10.21 -0.45
CA TYR A 27 7.73 -10.30 0.69
C TYR A 27 6.31 -10.57 0.21
N TYR A 28 5.63 -11.51 0.83
CA TYR A 28 4.24 -11.80 0.51
C TYR A 28 3.32 -10.81 1.24
N VAL A 29 2.38 -10.22 0.51
CA VAL A 29 1.41 -9.28 1.12
C VAL A 29 0.56 -9.95 2.20
N GLN A 30 0.32 -11.25 2.08
CA GLN A 30 -0.45 -12.04 3.06
C GLN A 30 0.24 -12.09 4.42
N ASP A 31 1.57 -12.17 4.46
CA ASP A 31 2.32 -12.22 5.71
C ASP A 31 2.18 -10.88 6.46
N ILE A 32 2.26 -9.76 5.72
CA ILE A 32 2.03 -8.42 6.30
C ILE A 32 0.59 -8.28 6.80
N GLU A 33 -0.40 -8.73 6.01
CA GLU A 33 -1.81 -8.69 6.37
C GLU A 33 -2.10 -9.56 7.61
N SER A 34 -1.47 -10.73 7.73
CA SER A 34 -1.62 -11.61 8.89
C SER A 34 -1.13 -10.95 10.17
N VAL A 35 0.06 -10.32 10.13
CA VAL A 35 0.64 -9.59 11.26
C VAL A 35 -0.29 -8.47 11.75
N VAL A 36 -0.94 -7.76 10.82
CA VAL A 36 -1.87 -6.66 11.16
C VAL A 36 -3.19 -7.21 11.71
N ASN A 37 -3.70 -8.30 11.15
CA ASN A 37 -4.94 -8.94 11.59
C ASN A 37 -4.85 -9.58 13.02
N GLU A 38 -3.64 -9.73 13.57
CA GLU A 38 -3.43 -10.17 14.95
C GLU A 38 -3.62 -9.05 15.99
N ILE A 39 -3.84 -7.81 15.56
CA ILE A 39 -4.06 -6.67 16.45
C ILE A 39 -5.56 -6.60 16.79
N ASP A 40 -5.91 -6.72 18.06
CA ASP A 40 -7.29 -6.80 18.55
C ASP A 40 -8.18 -5.62 18.12
N GLU A 41 -7.58 -4.43 17.89
CA GLU A 41 -8.31 -3.24 17.46
C GLU A 41 -8.66 -3.21 15.97
N ILE A 42 -8.33 -4.27 15.21
CA ILE A 42 -8.51 -4.34 13.75
C ILE A 42 -9.49 -5.46 13.40
N ILE A 43 -10.44 -5.17 12.52
CA ILE A 43 -11.38 -6.16 12.04
C ILE A 43 -10.62 -7.21 11.22
N PRO A 44 -10.61 -8.50 11.66
CA PRO A 44 -9.91 -9.56 10.95
C PRO A 44 -10.33 -9.65 9.48
N SER A 45 -9.38 -9.91 8.59
CA SER A 45 -9.57 -9.96 7.14
C SER A 45 -9.85 -8.62 6.44
N PHE A 46 -10.06 -7.51 7.16
CA PHE A 46 -10.24 -6.17 6.58
C PHE A 46 -8.93 -5.37 6.50
N THR A 47 -7.82 -6.07 6.40
CA THR A 47 -6.51 -5.50 6.07
C THR A 47 -6.14 -5.82 4.64
N THR A 48 -5.61 -4.85 3.91
CA THR A 48 -5.11 -5.02 2.55
C THR A 48 -3.74 -4.37 2.44
N ALA A 49 -2.72 -5.16 2.10
CA ALA A 49 -1.37 -4.66 1.81
C ALA A 49 -1.14 -4.63 0.30
N VAL A 50 -0.53 -3.56 -0.20
CA VAL A 50 -0.14 -3.41 -1.61
C VAL A 50 1.19 -2.69 -1.72
N SER A 51 1.94 -2.98 -2.79
CA SER A 51 3.07 -2.16 -3.17
C SER A 51 2.59 -0.91 -3.91
N VAL A 52 3.22 0.22 -3.61
CA VAL A 52 3.01 1.49 -4.29
C VAL A 52 4.36 2.08 -4.70
N ALA A 53 4.36 2.92 -5.72
CA ALA A 53 5.59 3.58 -6.15
C ALA A 53 6.09 4.52 -5.06
N GLY A 54 7.34 4.35 -4.67
CA GLY A 54 8.05 5.25 -3.77
C GLY A 54 8.99 6.18 -4.52
N ASN A 55 9.74 6.98 -3.77
CA ASN A 55 10.73 7.89 -4.34
C ASN A 55 11.90 7.13 -4.95
N GLY A 56 12.37 7.59 -6.11
CA GLY A 56 13.56 7.01 -6.75
C GLY A 56 13.35 5.63 -7.39
N GLY A 57 12.10 5.23 -7.65
CA GLY A 57 11.80 3.95 -8.33
C GLY A 57 11.80 2.73 -7.38
N THR A 58 11.84 2.96 -6.08
CA THR A 58 11.67 1.89 -5.09
C THR A 58 10.19 1.59 -4.85
N GLU A 59 9.88 0.37 -4.41
CA GLU A 59 8.55 0.02 -3.93
C GLU A 59 8.42 0.38 -2.43
N GLU A 60 7.25 0.89 -2.06
CA GLU A 60 6.87 1.22 -0.69
C GLU A 60 5.60 0.44 -0.31
N ILE A 61 5.41 0.20 0.97
CA ILE A 61 4.25 -0.53 1.47
C ILE A 61 3.14 0.44 1.84
N LEU A 62 1.96 0.23 1.22
CA LEU A 62 0.68 0.77 1.66
C LEU A 62 -0.10 -0.34 2.36
N VAL A 63 -0.52 -0.09 3.59
CA VAL A 63 -1.44 -0.94 4.34
C VAL A 63 -2.73 -0.17 4.57
N VAL A 64 -3.84 -0.73 4.12
CA VAL A 64 -5.19 -0.22 4.40
C VAL A 64 -5.89 -1.19 5.33
N PHE A 65 -6.52 -0.70 6.39
CA PHE A 65 -7.15 -1.54 7.41
C PHE A 65 -8.45 -0.92 7.94
N SER A 66 -9.34 -1.74 8.47
CA SER A 66 -10.56 -1.27 9.14
C SER A 66 -10.45 -1.50 10.65
N PRO A 67 -10.57 -0.45 11.48
CA PRO A 67 -10.60 -0.58 12.93
C PRO A 67 -11.92 -1.21 13.41
N GLU A 68 -11.88 -1.91 14.54
CA GLU A 68 -13.09 -2.45 15.21
C GLU A 68 -13.99 -1.34 15.74
N ASP A 69 -13.41 -0.22 16.17
CA ASP A 69 -14.14 0.92 16.74
C ASP A 69 -14.00 2.14 15.84
N ASP A 70 -15.11 2.55 15.24
CA ASP A 70 -15.16 3.71 14.36
C ASP A 70 -14.87 5.04 15.08
N ARG A 71 -14.94 5.09 16.43
CA ARG A 71 -14.59 6.29 17.22
C ARG A 71 -13.13 6.70 17.05
N VAL A 72 -12.28 5.81 16.58
CA VAL A 72 -10.88 6.15 16.26
C VAL A 72 -10.78 7.26 15.21
N PHE A 73 -11.78 7.40 14.33
CA PHE A 73 -11.82 8.45 13.30
C PHE A 73 -12.11 9.85 13.86
N ASP A 74 -12.63 9.94 15.09
CA ASP A 74 -13.00 11.21 15.73
C ASP A 74 -11.76 11.91 16.36
N SER A 75 -10.62 11.22 16.46
CA SER A 75 -9.40 11.73 17.09
C SER A 75 -8.16 11.45 16.24
N GLU A 76 -7.47 12.52 15.82
CA GLU A 76 -6.16 12.37 15.13
C GLU A 76 -5.12 11.68 16.02
N GLU A 77 -5.16 11.91 17.32
CA GLU A 77 -4.24 11.26 18.27
C GLU A 77 -4.49 9.75 18.33
N ALA A 78 -5.75 9.32 18.39
CA ALA A 78 -6.13 7.91 18.35
C ALA A 78 -5.70 7.24 17.04
N LEU A 79 -5.91 7.92 15.89
CA LEU A 79 -5.45 7.45 14.59
C LEU A 79 -3.93 7.29 14.53
N ARG A 80 -3.18 8.29 15.01
CA ARG A 80 -1.71 8.25 15.06
C ARG A 80 -1.21 7.14 15.97
N ALA A 81 -1.82 6.96 17.12
CA ALA A 81 -1.46 5.90 18.07
C ALA A 81 -1.69 4.51 17.44
N LEU A 82 -2.86 4.28 16.82
CA LEU A 82 -3.18 3.01 16.19
C LEU A 82 -2.26 2.71 14.99
N THR A 83 -2.10 3.67 14.08
CA THR A 83 -1.19 3.50 12.93
C THR A 83 0.26 3.31 13.36
N GLY A 84 0.68 3.93 14.46
CA GLY A 84 2.00 3.74 15.09
C GLY A 84 2.18 2.31 15.60
N ARG A 85 1.17 1.74 16.28
CA ARG A 85 1.20 0.33 16.75
C ARG A 85 1.28 -0.65 15.59
N ILE A 86 0.48 -0.44 14.54
CA ILE A 86 0.52 -1.27 13.33
C ILE A 86 1.91 -1.25 12.71
N ARG A 87 2.50 -0.05 12.52
CA ARG A 87 3.84 0.09 11.94
C ARG A 87 4.90 -0.63 12.79
N LYS A 88 4.83 -0.45 14.11
CA LYS A 88 5.74 -1.11 15.04
C LYS A 88 5.60 -2.63 14.94
N ARG A 89 4.38 -3.16 14.92
CA ARG A 89 4.11 -4.61 14.82
C ARG A 89 4.66 -5.21 13.52
N ILE A 90 4.43 -4.55 12.37
CA ILE A 90 4.99 -4.97 11.09
C ILE A 90 6.52 -4.98 11.15
N LEU A 91 7.14 -3.92 11.67
CA LEU A 91 8.60 -3.82 11.77
C LEU A 91 9.19 -4.92 12.65
N GLU A 92 8.58 -5.20 13.80
CA GLU A 92 9.05 -6.24 14.74
C GLU A 92 8.92 -7.65 14.20
N GLN A 93 7.87 -7.95 13.43
CA GLN A 93 7.59 -9.29 12.93
C GLN A 93 8.25 -9.59 11.57
N SER A 94 8.31 -8.62 10.68
CA SER A 94 8.79 -8.82 9.30
C SER A 94 10.07 -8.06 8.96
N GLY A 95 10.55 -7.17 9.84
CA GLY A 95 11.66 -6.26 9.55
C GLY A 95 11.32 -5.17 8.52
N LEU A 96 10.06 -5.06 8.09
CA LEU A 96 9.61 -4.14 7.07
C LEU A 96 9.09 -2.83 7.66
N TYR A 97 9.36 -1.73 6.99
CA TYR A 97 8.81 -0.43 7.35
C TYR A 97 7.60 -0.11 6.45
N ALA A 98 6.38 -0.23 6.98
CA ALA A 98 5.18 0.19 6.30
C ALA A 98 5.07 1.73 6.37
N LYS A 99 5.38 2.39 5.26
CA LYS A 99 5.40 3.85 5.18
C LYS A 99 3.99 4.42 5.23
N PHE A 100 3.08 3.88 4.45
CA PHE A 100 1.72 4.36 4.33
C PHE A 100 0.76 3.39 5.04
N ILE A 101 0.07 3.90 6.07
CA ILE A 101 -0.92 3.14 6.83
C ILE A 101 -2.20 3.96 6.87
N VAL A 102 -3.26 3.44 6.27
CA VAL A 102 -4.52 4.14 6.01
C VAL A 102 -5.66 3.40 6.69
N PRO A 103 -6.31 4.00 7.69
CA PRO A 103 -7.58 3.50 8.21
C PRO A 103 -8.71 3.79 7.20
N GLU A 104 -9.58 2.81 6.98
CA GLU A 104 -10.83 2.99 6.23
C GLU A 104 -12.00 2.37 7.02
N ARG A 105 -13.21 2.89 6.83
CA ARG A 105 -14.39 2.26 7.42
C ARG A 105 -14.68 0.93 6.70
N LYS A 106 -15.21 -0.03 7.44
CA LYS A 106 -15.50 -1.38 6.92
C LYS A 106 -16.36 -1.36 5.66
N ASP A 107 -17.36 -0.49 5.60
CA ASP A 107 -18.28 -0.31 4.47
C ASP A 107 -17.62 0.34 3.23
N GLN A 108 -16.48 0.98 3.41
CA GLN A 108 -15.67 1.59 2.34
C GLN A 108 -14.63 0.60 1.75
N SER A 109 -14.49 -0.58 2.35
CA SER A 109 -13.50 -1.57 1.92
C SER A 109 -13.73 -2.03 0.48
N ILE A 110 -12.69 -1.93 -0.35
CA ILE A 110 -12.77 -2.18 -1.78
C ILE A 110 -12.67 -3.68 -2.05
N ARG A 111 -13.83 -4.32 -2.21
CA ARG A 111 -13.97 -5.75 -2.45
C ARG A 111 -14.85 -6.05 -3.65
N THR A 112 -14.76 -7.25 -4.16
CA THR A 112 -15.73 -7.80 -5.11
C THR A 112 -16.99 -8.23 -4.36
N GLU A 113 -18.08 -8.49 -5.08
CA GLU A 113 -19.35 -9.03 -4.51
C GLU A 113 -19.14 -10.33 -3.69
N ILE A 114 -18.14 -11.12 -4.05
CA ILE A 114 -17.74 -12.34 -3.35
C ILE A 114 -16.68 -12.10 -2.25
N GLY A 115 -16.47 -10.83 -1.84
CA GLY A 115 -15.58 -10.45 -0.75
C GLY A 115 -14.08 -10.44 -1.06
N LYS A 116 -13.66 -10.65 -2.31
CA LYS A 116 -12.22 -10.65 -2.69
C LYS A 116 -11.66 -9.22 -2.71
N LYS A 117 -10.51 -9.01 -2.06
CA LYS A 117 -9.77 -7.74 -2.03
C LYS A 117 -9.34 -7.31 -3.44
N GLN A 118 -9.60 -6.05 -3.80
CA GLN A 118 -9.22 -5.48 -5.10
C GLN A 118 -7.96 -4.60 -4.97
N ARG A 119 -6.80 -5.23 -4.75
CA ARG A 119 -5.51 -4.53 -4.49
C ARG A 119 -5.14 -3.50 -5.56
N SER A 120 -5.45 -3.77 -6.84
CA SER A 120 -5.20 -2.81 -7.92
C SER A 120 -5.97 -1.50 -7.77
N LYS A 121 -7.20 -1.55 -7.21
CA LYS A 121 -7.98 -0.34 -6.94
C LYS A 121 -7.40 0.46 -5.77
N TYR A 122 -6.93 -0.21 -4.70
CA TYR A 122 -6.23 0.46 -3.60
C TYR A 122 -4.98 1.19 -4.08
N ARG A 123 -4.17 0.56 -4.96
CA ARG A 123 -3.02 1.21 -5.59
C ARG A 123 -3.43 2.43 -6.38
N LYS A 124 -4.46 2.31 -7.23
CA LYS A 124 -4.98 3.42 -8.02
C LYS A 124 -5.47 4.57 -7.16
N HIS A 125 -6.24 4.29 -6.08
CA HIS A 125 -6.69 5.32 -5.13
C HIS A 125 -5.53 6.04 -4.47
N PHE A 126 -4.46 5.33 -4.12
CA PHE A 126 -3.25 5.94 -3.60
C PHE A 126 -2.58 6.85 -4.65
N GLU A 127 -2.44 6.39 -5.89
CA GLU A 127 -1.88 7.15 -7.00
C GLU A 127 -2.71 8.42 -7.33
N GLU A 128 -4.02 8.35 -7.19
CA GLU A 128 -4.96 9.47 -7.40
C GLU A 128 -5.02 10.43 -6.20
N GLY A 129 -4.40 10.14 -5.05
CA GLY A 129 -4.36 11.00 -3.88
C GLY A 129 -5.56 10.92 -2.95
N LEU A 130 -6.42 9.92 -3.11
CA LEU A 130 -7.62 9.79 -2.29
C LEU A 130 -7.32 9.56 -0.80
N TYR A 131 -6.10 9.13 -0.48
CA TYR A 131 -5.65 8.91 0.90
C TYR A 131 -4.84 10.08 1.50
N ASP A 132 -4.59 11.15 0.75
CA ASP A 132 -3.69 12.24 1.19
C ASP A 132 -4.17 12.91 2.47
N GLU A 133 -5.48 13.13 2.61
CA GLU A 133 -6.04 13.74 3.81
C GLU A 133 -5.82 12.89 5.06
N VAL A 134 -6.07 11.59 4.96
CA VAL A 134 -5.89 10.68 6.10
C VAL A 134 -4.43 10.46 6.42
N LEU A 135 -3.56 10.46 5.43
CA LEU A 135 -2.11 10.37 5.61
C LEU A 135 -1.53 11.62 6.27
N CYS A 136 -2.11 12.80 6.04
CA CYS A 136 -1.78 14.01 6.80
C CYS A 136 -2.23 13.88 8.27
N LYS A 137 -3.44 13.41 8.53
CA LYS A 137 -3.97 13.21 9.90
C LYS A 137 -3.14 12.19 10.69
N THR A 138 -2.67 11.13 10.04
CA THR A 138 -1.81 10.11 10.67
C THR A 138 -0.35 10.55 10.82
N GLY A 139 0.00 11.77 10.37
CA GLY A 139 1.34 12.34 10.51
C GLY A 139 2.39 11.76 9.57
N VAL A 140 1.98 11.01 8.55
CA VAL A 140 2.88 10.45 7.53
C VAL A 140 3.27 11.51 6.51
N LEU A 141 2.34 12.39 6.15
CA LEU A 141 2.57 13.51 5.26
C LEU A 141 2.52 14.83 6.03
N LYS A 142 3.43 15.76 5.70
CA LYS A 142 3.47 17.10 6.33
C LYS A 142 2.39 18.02 5.78
N ASP A 143 2.04 17.89 4.50
CA ASP A 143 0.98 18.62 3.83
C ASP A 143 0.43 17.85 2.63
N LYS A 144 -0.71 18.31 2.07
CA LYS A 144 -1.37 17.68 0.91
C LYS A 144 -0.57 17.83 -0.39
N THR A 145 0.41 18.72 -0.43
CA THR A 145 1.20 19.03 -1.64
C THR A 145 2.33 18.03 -1.83
N TYR A 146 2.75 17.36 -0.75
CA TYR A 146 3.90 16.46 -0.75
C TYR A 146 3.80 15.32 -1.78
N LEU A 147 2.64 14.68 -1.90
CA LEU A 147 2.46 13.58 -2.86
C LEU A 147 2.23 14.06 -4.29
N SER A 148 1.61 15.22 -4.50
CA SER A 148 1.40 15.78 -5.85
C SER A 148 2.71 16.15 -6.54
N GLN A 149 3.73 16.53 -5.77
CA GLN A 149 5.08 16.84 -6.29
C GLN A 149 5.96 15.60 -6.45
N GLN A 150 5.68 14.51 -5.73
CA GLN A 150 6.48 13.29 -5.74
C GLN A 150 5.82 12.14 -6.51
N ARG A 151 4.58 12.31 -6.95
CA ARG A 151 3.95 11.34 -7.84
C ARG A 151 4.62 11.42 -9.21
N TRP A 152 5.28 10.35 -9.54
CA TRP A 152 5.71 10.11 -10.90
C TRP A 152 4.45 9.95 -11.76
N ILE A 153 3.99 11.04 -12.38
CA ILE A 153 2.98 10.97 -13.43
C ILE A 153 3.72 10.36 -14.62
N PRO A 154 3.37 9.15 -15.07
CA PRO A 154 3.93 8.66 -16.32
C PRO A 154 3.53 9.68 -17.38
N VAL A 155 4.52 10.37 -17.94
CA VAL A 155 4.32 11.22 -19.10
C VAL A 155 3.73 10.31 -20.16
N LYS A 156 2.44 10.42 -20.43
CA LYS A 156 1.86 9.87 -21.64
C LYS A 156 2.69 10.46 -22.75
N LEU A 157 3.45 9.65 -23.45
CA LEU A 157 4.07 10.00 -24.73
C LEU A 157 2.94 10.43 -25.65
N GLN A 158 2.60 11.71 -25.60
CA GLN A 158 1.83 12.35 -26.65
C GLN A 158 2.78 12.45 -27.83
N GLY A 159 2.40 11.74 -28.89
CA GLY A 159 2.80 11.84 -30.27
C GLY A 159 4.17 12.45 -30.58
N CYS A 160 5.01 11.63 -31.17
CA CYS A 160 6.17 12.00 -31.95
C CYS A 160 5.85 13.23 -32.83
N GLY A 161 6.46 14.38 -32.53
CA GLY A 161 6.31 15.61 -33.33
C GLY A 161 7.37 16.63 -32.95
N GLN A 162 8.44 16.67 -33.76
CA GLN A 162 9.43 17.73 -33.93
C GLN A 162 10.48 17.96 -32.81
N VAL A 163 11.65 17.46 -33.08
CA VAL A 163 12.92 17.85 -32.44
C VAL A 163 13.21 19.33 -32.81
N PRO A 164 13.40 20.25 -31.84
CA PRO A 164 13.94 21.56 -32.16
C PRO A 164 15.43 21.43 -32.48
N SER A 165 15.82 21.91 -33.64
CA SER A 165 17.20 22.03 -34.07
C SER A 165 17.99 22.91 -33.08
N VAL A 166 19.06 22.35 -32.52
CA VAL A 166 20.05 23.09 -31.76
C VAL A 166 20.80 24.01 -32.74
N VAL A 167 20.60 25.30 -32.63
CA VAL A 167 21.48 26.30 -33.24
C VAL A 167 22.72 26.43 -32.35
N ARG A 168 23.87 26.02 -32.90
CA ARG A 168 25.19 26.37 -32.33
C ARG A 168 25.53 27.81 -32.75
N ASN A 169 25.88 28.60 -31.78
CA ASN A 169 26.83 29.67 -31.91
C ASN A 169 27.85 29.57 -30.80
#